data_e20c25e159556baa1e763b2423100475
#
_entry.id   e20c25e159556baa1e763b2423100475
#
_cell.length_a   1.000
_cell.length_b   1.000
_cell.length_c   1.000
_cell.angle_alpha   90.00
_cell.angle_beta   90.00
_cell.angle_gamma   90.00
#
_symmetry.space_group_name_H-M   'P 1'
#
loop_
_entity.id
_entity.type
_entity.pdbx_description
1 polymer ?
#
loop_
_entity_poly.entity_id
_entity_poly.type
_entity_poly.pdbx_seq_one_letter_code
_entity_poly.pdbx_strand_id
1 'polypeptide(L)'
;MYSQPYKNTDNAEQLQRLLEEKILILDGAMGTMIQALGLVEDDFRGQRFQDHPLPLRGNNDLLTLTQPDRIAAIHRSFLEAGADLIETNTFNATSISQADYGTEGLVRELNREAARLAQAEAARFTARDPGKPRFVVGSLGPTNRTASLSPDVNRPDYRNITFAQLRDSYAEAVAGLIE
;
A
#
# COMPACT_ATOMS: atom_id res chain seq x y z
N MET A 1 -15.31 17.39 11.41
CA MET A 1 -14.35 17.27 12.50
C MET A 1 -14.22 15.78 12.81
N TYR A 2 -13.21 15.12 12.27
CA TYR A 2 -13.00 13.68 12.47
C TYR A 2 -12.28 13.48 13.78
N SER A 3 -13.01 13.32 14.86
CA SER A 3 -12.46 12.92 16.17
C SER A 3 -12.59 11.40 16.33
N GLN A 4 -11.86 10.63 15.57
CA GLN A 4 -11.58 9.24 15.94
C GLN A 4 -10.21 9.24 16.62
N PRO A 5 -10.11 8.81 17.88
CA PRO A 5 -8.80 8.64 18.50
C PRO A 5 -8.02 7.59 17.70
N TYR A 6 -6.74 7.86 17.42
CA TYR A 6 -5.85 6.88 16.81
C TYR A 6 -5.94 5.57 17.58
N LYS A 7 -6.14 4.45 16.87
CA LYS A 7 -6.29 3.12 17.50
C LYS A 7 -5.03 2.69 18.28
N ASN A 8 -3.90 3.31 18.05
CA ASN A 8 -2.63 2.98 18.69
C ASN A 8 -1.79 4.25 18.93
N THR A 9 -2.17 5.02 19.95
CA THR A 9 -1.44 6.23 20.38
C THR A 9 -0.02 5.88 20.85
N ASP A 10 0.17 4.73 21.48
CA ASP A 10 1.46 4.32 22.07
C ASP A 10 2.53 4.13 20.98
N ASN A 11 2.17 3.54 19.83
CA ASN A 11 3.10 3.39 18.71
C ASN A 11 3.47 4.74 18.07
N ALA A 12 2.52 5.67 17.97
CA ALA A 12 2.78 7.00 17.42
C ALA A 12 3.72 7.80 18.33
N GLU A 13 3.49 7.75 19.65
CA GLU A 13 4.35 8.40 20.64
C GLU A 13 5.75 7.77 20.67
N GLN A 14 5.83 6.44 20.56
CA GLN A 14 7.11 5.73 20.49
C GLN A 14 7.89 6.11 19.23
N LEU A 15 7.22 6.16 18.08
CA LEU A 15 7.82 6.58 16.81
C LEU A 15 8.34 8.03 16.91
N GLN A 16 7.55 8.93 17.47
CA GLN A 16 7.95 10.33 17.64
C GLN A 16 9.19 10.47 18.52
N ARG A 17 9.26 9.78 19.65
CA ARG A 17 10.44 9.76 20.53
C ARG A 17 11.69 9.26 19.80
N LEU A 18 11.56 8.16 19.06
CA LEU A 18 12.70 7.62 18.31
C LEU A 18 13.19 8.55 17.20
N LEU A 19 12.29 9.32 16.55
CA LEU A 19 12.67 10.32 15.56
C LEU A 19 13.44 11.51 16.16
N GLU A 20 13.24 11.80 17.45
CA GLU A 20 14.02 12.82 18.18
C GLU A 20 15.41 12.29 18.57
N GLU A 21 15.58 10.98 18.73
CA GLU A 21 16.82 10.34 19.21
C GLU A 21 17.76 9.90 18.09
N LYS A 22 17.21 9.46 16.95
CA LYS A 22 17.97 8.86 15.84
C LYS A 22 17.30 9.01 14.49
N ILE A 23 18.07 8.82 13.43
CA ILE A 23 17.55 8.64 12.07
C ILE A 23 16.95 7.25 11.97
N LEU A 24 15.69 7.16 11.55
CA LEU A 24 15.01 5.91 11.24
C LEU A 24 15.10 5.61 9.75
N ILE A 25 15.29 4.34 9.43
CA ILE A 25 15.41 3.86 8.04
C ILE A 25 14.06 3.32 7.58
N LEU A 26 13.51 3.96 6.55
CA LEU A 26 12.35 3.45 5.80
C LEU A 26 12.84 2.43 4.77
N ASP A 27 12.06 1.40 4.52
CA ASP A 27 12.26 0.50 3.37
C ASP A 27 12.04 1.24 2.04
N GLY A 28 12.13 0.52 0.95
CA GLY A 28 11.87 1.10 -0.37
C GLY A 28 11.76 0.03 -1.43
N ALA A 29 11.65 0.47 -2.69
CA ALA A 29 11.80 -0.37 -3.87
C ALA A 29 10.88 -1.64 -3.90
N MET A 30 9.69 -1.63 -3.29
CA MET A 30 8.72 -2.74 -3.35
C MET A 30 8.50 -3.18 -4.82
N GLY A 31 8.25 -2.26 -5.73
CA GLY A 31 8.05 -2.55 -7.13
C GLY A 31 9.25 -3.23 -7.79
N THR A 32 10.49 -2.82 -7.48
CA THR A 32 11.72 -3.45 -7.98
C THR A 32 11.87 -4.88 -7.45
N MET A 33 11.58 -5.10 -6.18
CA MET A 33 11.60 -6.44 -5.59
C MET A 33 10.57 -7.36 -6.23
N ILE A 34 9.36 -6.87 -6.51
CA ILE A 34 8.32 -7.61 -7.23
C ILE A 34 8.78 -7.94 -8.66
N GLN A 35 9.37 -6.98 -9.38
CA GLN A 35 9.89 -7.21 -10.74
C GLN A 35 10.96 -8.32 -10.77
N ALA A 36 11.83 -8.37 -9.78
CA ALA A 36 12.86 -9.40 -9.65
C ALA A 36 12.30 -10.82 -9.48
N LEU A 37 11.04 -10.97 -9.05
CA LEU A 37 10.36 -12.27 -8.94
C LEU A 37 9.96 -12.86 -10.30
N GLY A 38 9.97 -12.08 -11.39
CA GLY A 38 9.64 -12.55 -12.73
C GLY A 38 8.21 -13.07 -12.89
N LEU A 39 7.24 -12.51 -12.14
CA LEU A 39 5.85 -12.97 -12.11
C LEU A 39 5.17 -12.84 -13.46
N VAL A 40 4.36 -13.85 -13.81
CA VAL A 40 3.53 -13.90 -15.02
C VAL A 40 2.05 -13.66 -14.69
N GLU A 41 1.20 -13.54 -15.71
CA GLU A 41 -0.23 -13.26 -15.54
C GLU A 41 -0.92 -14.20 -14.56
N ASP A 42 -0.62 -15.50 -14.61
CA ASP A 42 -1.22 -16.52 -13.75
C ASP A 42 -0.86 -16.30 -12.26
N ASP A 43 0.34 -15.77 -11.98
CA ASP A 43 0.74 -15.40 -10.61
C ASP A 43 -0.11 -14.23 -10.08
N PHE A 44 -0.39 -13.21 -10.94
CA PHE A 44 -1.24 -12.08 -10.57
C PHE A 44 -2.70 -12.51 -10.36
N ARG A 45 -3.20 -13.46 -11.16
CA ARG A 45 -4.54 -14.01 -11.01
C ARG A 45 -4.67 -14.86 -9.75
N GLY A 46 -3.66 -15.66 -9.45
CA GLY A 46 -3.73 -16.67 -8.40
C GLY A 46 -4.95 -17.57 -8.60
N GLN A 47 -5.45 -18.16 -7.53
CA GLN A 47 -6.67 -19.00 -7.60
C GLN A 47 -7.96 -18.16 -7.66
N ARG A 48 -7.95 -16.97 -7.07
CA ARG A 48 -9.16 -16.15 -6.87
C ARG A 48 -9.64 -15.47 -8.15
N PHE A 49 -8.75 -15.12 -9.06
CA PHE A 49 -9.04 -14.29 -10.23
C PHE A 49 -8.78 -15.00 -11.55
N GLN A 50 -8.85 -16.34 -11.60
CA GLN A 50 -8.59 -17.13 -12.80
C GLN A 50 -9.47 -16.70 -13.98
N ASP A 51 -10.75 -16.46 -13.73
CA ASP A 51 -11.74 -16.06 -14.73
C ASP A 51 -11.94 -14.56 -14.84
N HIS A 52 -11.04 -13.74 -14.25
CA HIS A 52 -11.15 -12.28 -14.34
C HIS A 52 -11.04 -11.81 -15.81
N PRO A 53 -11.94 -10.92 -16.30
CA PRO A 53 -12.03 -10.59 -17.71
C PRO A 53 -10.86 -9.75 -18.24
N LEU A 54 -10.18 -9.01 -17.37
CA LEU A 54 -9.06 -8.12 -17.75
C LEU A 54 -7.71 -8.73 -17.37
N PRO A 55 -6.61 -8.39 -18.07
CA PRO A 55 -5.27 -8.71 -17.63
C PRO A 55 -4.96 -8.07 -16.28
N LEU A 56 -4.34 -8.83 -15.37
CA LEU A 56 -3.99 -8.38 -14.01
C LEU A 56 -2.50 -8.16 -13.83
N ARG A 57 -1.66 -8.59 -14.79
CA ARG A 57 -0.22 -8.37 -14.73
C ARG A 57 0.10 -6.88 -14.66
N GLY A 58 0.91 -6.52 -13.66
CA GLY A 58 1.27 -5.12 -13.38
C GLY A 58 0.48 -4.52 -12.22
N ASN A 59 -0.62 -5.15 -11.77
CA ASN A 59 -1.32 -4.77 -10.55
C ASN A 59 -0.57 -5.32 -9.33
N ASN A 60 0.51 -4.65 -8.95
CA ASN A 60 1.38 -5.11 -7.86
C ASN A 60 0.66 -5.15 -6.51
N ASP A 61 -0.30 -4.26 -6.29
CA ASP A 61 -1.07 -4.18 -5.05
C ASP A 61 -1.93 -5.44 -4.86
N LEU A 62 -2.44 -6.03 -5.97
CA LEU A 62 -3.23 -7.24 -5.96
C LEU A 62 -2.46 -8.46 -5.44
N LEU A 63 -1.12 -8.45 -5.58
CA LEU A 63 -0.26 -9.55 -5.09
C LEU A 63 -0.35 -9.75 -3.58
N THR A 64 -0.77 -8.75 -2.83
CA THR A 64 -1.12 -8.90 -1.41
C THR A 64 -2.19 -9.97 -1.19
N LEU A 65 -3.14 -10.12 -2.12
CA LEU A 65 -4.21 -11.12 -2.04
C LEU A 65 -3.86 -12.43 -2.75
N THR A 66 -3.08 -12.37 -3.83
CA THR A 66 -2.81 -13.55 -4.68
C THR A 66 -1.47 -14.23 -4.36
N GLN A 67 -0.49 -13.48 -3.85
CA GLN A 67 0.86 -13.94 -3.54
C GLN A 67 1.34 -13.42 -2.16
N PRO A 68 0.55 -13.53 -1.08
CA PRO A 68 0.86 -12.90 0.21
C PRO A 68 2.22 -13.33 0.77
N ASP A 69 2.62 -14.58 0.59
CA ASP A 69 3.91 -15.09 1.08
C ASP A 69 5.10 -14.41 0.39
N ARG A 70 4.96 -14.07 -0.90
CA ARG A 70 6.01 -13.36 -1.65
C ARG A 70 6.13 -11.91 -1.18
N ILE A 71 5.01 -11.23 -0.95
CA ILE A 71 5.01 -9.87 -0.39
C ILE A 71 5.56 -9.87 1.04
N ALA A 72 5.15 -10.82 1.88
CA ALA A 72 5.72 -10.99 3.21
C ALA A 72 7.24 -11.24 3.19
N ALA A 73 7.74 -12.01 2.21
CA ALA A 73 9.17 -12.25 2.05
C ALA A 73 9.93 -10.96 1.69
N ILE A 74 9.35 -10.07 0.88
CA ILE A 74 9.93 -8.76 0.57
C ILE A 74 10.01 -7.91 1.84
N HIS A 75 8.93 -7.79 2.62
CA HIS A 75 8.95 -7.08 3.90
C HIS A 75 10.02 -7.63 4.85
N ARG A 76 10.13 -8.96 4.95
CA ARG A 76 11.18 -9.60 5.77
C ARG A 76 12.58 -9.21 5.33
N SER A 77 12.86 -9.19 4.02
CA SER A 77 14.19 -8.86 3.52
C SER A 77 14.63 -7.44 3.91
N PHE A 78 13.71 -6.47 3.88
CA PHE A 78 14.00 -5.11 4.34
C PHE A 78 14.17 -5.03 5.86
N LEU A 79 13.33 -5.73 6.63
CA LEU A 79 13.45 -5.80 8.09
C LEU A 79 14.76 -6.47 8.53
N GLU A 80 15.20 -7.53 7.83
CA GLU A 80 16.48 -8.20 8.03
C GLU A 80 17.67 -7.31 7.68
N ALA A 81 17.56 -6.50 6.62
CA ALA A 81 18.54 -5.48 6.25
C ALA A 81 18.61 -4.33 7.26
N GLY A 82 17.64 -4.23 8.18
CA GLY A 82 17.67 -3.28 9.29
C GLY A 82 16.70 -2.12 9.19
N ALA A 83 15.75 -2.12 8.25
CA ALA A 83 14.70 -1.10 8.16
C ALA A 83 13.94 -0.96 9.50
N ASP A 84 13.72 0.26 9.95
CA ASP A 84 12.93 0.59 11.14
C ASP A 84 11.44 0.71 10.78
N LEU A 85 11.14 1.16 9.56
CA LEU A 85 9.78 1.30 9.03
C LEU A 85 9.66 0.52 7.71
N ILE A 86 8.50 -0.09 7.48
CA ILE A 86 8.15 -0.71 6.20
C ILE A 86 6.83 -0.12 5.67
N GLU A 87 6.76 0.10 4.36
CA GLU A 87 5.54 0.57 3.70
C GLU A 87 4.62 -0.60 3.32
N THR A 88 3.32 -0.37 3.37
CA THR A 88 2.34 -1.33 2.83
C THR A 88 2.44 -1.40 1.30
N ASN A 89 2.14 -2.57 0.71
CA ASN A 89 2.07 -2.73 -0.74
C ASN A 89 0.72 -2.20 -1.27
N THR A 90 0.52 -0.87 -1.20
CA THR A 90 -0.75 -0.19 -1.51
C THR A 90 -0.60 1.10 -2.30
N PHE A 91 0.53 1.26 -3.02
CA PHE A 91 0.85 2.48 -3.74
C PHE A 91 -0.24 2.89 -4.75
N ASN A 92 -0.85 1.92 -5.46
CA ASN A 92 -1.95 2.14 -6.40
C ASN A 92 -3.29 1.56 -5.91
N ALA A 93 -3.43 1.25 -4.62
CA ALA A 93 -4.63 0.64 -4.06
C ALA A 93 -5.74 1.69 -3.80
N THR A 94 -6.07 2.48 -4.83
CA THR A 94 -7.21 3.42 -4.85
C THR A 94 -8.23 2.98 -5.90
N SER A 95 -9.52 3.30 -5.73
CA SER A 95 -10.56 2.90 -6.68
C SER A 95 -10.30 3.46 -8.09
N ILE A 96 -9.69 4.65 -8.18
CA ILE A 96 -9.34 5.26 -9.46
C ILE A 96 -8.26 4.45 -10.19
N SER A 97 -7.20 4.04 -9.51
CA SER A 97 -6.10 3.28 -10.13
C SER A 97 -6.50 1.82 -10.36
N GLN A 98 -7.26 1.21 -9.46
CA GLN A 98 -7.72 -0.18 -9.57
C GLN A 98 -8.79 -0.37 -10.65
N ALA A 99 -9.49 0.69 -11.07
CA ALA A 99 -10.44 0.65 -12.18
C ALA A 99 -9.80 0.25 -13.52
N ASP A 100 -8.51 0.49 -13.72
CA ASP A 100 -7.79 0.05 -14.92
C ASP A 100 -7.71 -1.48 -15.03
N TYR A 101 -7.84 -2.16 -13.91
CA TYR A 101 -7.83 -3.62 -13.80
C TYR A 101 -9.22 -4.22 -13.52
N GLY A 102 -10.27 -3.39 -13.38
CA GLY A 102 -11.60 -3.86 -12.97
C GLY A 102 -11.64 -4.44 -11.54
N THR A 103 -10.76 -3.94 -10.69
CA THR A 103 -10.59 -4.39 -9.29
C THR A 103 -10.89 -3.26 -8.28
N GLU A 104 -11.55 -2.20 -8.71
CA GLU A 104 -11.93 -1.05 -7.87
C GLU A 104 -12.78 -1.43 -6.66
N GLY A 105 -13.58 -2.48 -6.76
CA GLY A 105 -14.37 -2.99 -5.64
C GLY A 105 -13.57 -3.68 -4.54
N LEU A 106 -12.27 -3.90 -4.74
CA LEU A 106 -11.37 -4.57 -3.79
C LEU A 106 -10.53 -3.60 -2.94
N VAL A 107 -10.63 -2.31 -3.17
CA VAL A 107 -9.75 -1.28 -2.58
C VAL A 107 -9.65 -1.40 -1.06
N ARG A 108 -10.78 -1.50 -0.38
CA ARG A 108 -10.79 -1.62 1.08
C ARG A 108 -10.13 -2.90 1.57
N GLU A 109 -10.37 -4.02 0.89
CA GLU A 109 -9.75 -5.31 1.19
C GLU A 109 -8.25 -5.28 0.94
N LEU A 110 -7.80 -4.76 -0.22
CA LEU A 110 -6.38 -4.62 -0.58
C LEU A 110 -5.61 -3.85 0.50
N ASN A 111 -6.11 -2.69 0.88
CA ASN A 111 -5.46 -1.84 1.89
C ASN A 111 -5.43 -2.51 3.26
N ARG A 112 -6.53 -3.13 3.69
CA ARG A 112 -6.61 -3.83 4.97
C ARG A 112 -5.65 -5.02 5.03
N GLU A 113 -5.66 -5.88 4.03
CA GLU A 113 -4.81 -7.07 4.04
C GLU A 113 -3.33 -6.73 3.88
N ALA A 114 -3.00 -5.67 3.12
CA ALA A 114 -1.63 -5.17 3.04
C ALA A 114 -1.14 -4.63 4.39
N ALA A 115 -1.96 -3.86 5.10
CA ALA A 115 -1.64 -3.37 6.44
C ALA A 115 -1.44 -4.53 7.42
N ARG A 116 -2.33 -5.53 7.42
CA ARG A 116 -2.23 -6.72 8.28
C ARG A 116 -0.97 -7.53 8.00
N LEU A 117 -0.64 -7.74 6.72
CA LEU A 117 0.56 -8.48 6.32
C LEU A 117 1.83 -7.80 6.79
N ALA A 118 1.95 -6.49 6.54
CA ALA A 118 3.09 -5.70 6.99
C ALA A 118 3.20 -5.67 8.52
N GLN A 119 2.08 -5.47 9.23
CA GLN A 119 2.04 -5.48 10.70
C GLN A 119 2.48 -6.83 11.28
N ALA A 120 2.07 -7.94 10.68
CA ALA A 120 2.47 -9.26 11.14
C ALA A 120 4.00 -9.44 11.05
N GLU A 121 4.62 -9.01 9.96
CA GLU A 121 6.07 -9.10 9.79
C GLU A 121 6.81 -8.12 10.73
N ALA A 122 6.36 -6.87 10.85
CA ALA A 122 6.95 -5.89 11.78
C ALA A 122 6.88 -6.36 13.24
N ALA A 123 5.73 -6.91 13.66
CA ALA A 123 5.54 -7.44 15.01
C ALA A 123 6.48 -8.62 15.31
N ARG A 124 6.71 -9.51 14.34
CA ARG A 124 7.67 -10.63 14.48
C ARG A 124 9.11 -10.14 14.73
N PHE A 125 9.54 -9.09 14.04
CA PHE A 125 10.86 -8.51 14.22
C PHE A 125 10.99 -7.73 15.52
N THR A 126 9.97 -6.98 15.89
CA THR A 126 9.90 -6.29 17.20
C THR A 126 9.96 -7.30 18.37
N ALA A 127 9.25 -8.43 18.26
CA ALA A 127 9.28 -9.47 19.28
C ALA A 127 10.66 -10.14 19.44
N ARG A 128 11.46 -10.20 18.36
CA ARG A 128 12.84 -10.74 18.41
C ARG A 128 13.81 -9.75 19.04
N ASP A 129 13.60 -8.47 18.82
CA ASP A 129 14.43 -7.39 19.34
C ASP A 129 13.54 -6.21 19.81
N PRO A 130 13.04 -6.26 21.06
CA PRO A 130 12.21 -5.20 21.62
C PRO A 130 12.92 -3.83 21.75
N GLY A 131 14.25 -3.84 21.78
CA GLY A 131 15.06 -2.62 21.78
C GLY A 131 15.08 -1.90 20.44
N LYS A 132 14.65 -2.57 19.36
CA LYS A 132 14.52 -2.02 18.00
C LYS A 132 13.12 -2.28 17.44
N PRO A 133 12.10 -1.54 17.90
CA PRO A 133 10.73 -1.69 17.40
C PRO A 133 10.64 -1.37 15.91
N ARG A 134 9.74 -2.06 15.21
CA ARG A 134 9.48 -1.85 13.78
C ARG A 134 8.08 -1.27 13.61
N PHE A 135 7.95 -0.37 12.64
CA PHE A 135 6.71 0.33 12.37
C PHE A 135 6.22 0.06 10.95
N VAL A 136 4.93 0.23 10.74
CA VAL A 136 4.30 0.13 9.42
C VAL A 136 3.74 1.48 9.02
N VAL A 137 4.00 1.87 7.78
CA VAL A 137 3.52 3.10 7.17
C VAL A 137 2.56 2.73 6.03
N GLY A 138 1.34 3.27 6.07
CA GLY A 138 0.38 3.11 4.98
C GLY A 138 0.81 3.92 3.76
N SER A 139 1.09 3.26 2.64
CA SER A 139 1.50 3.92 1.40
C SER A 139 0.28 4.38 0.60
N LEU A 140 0.24 5.65 0.24
CA LEU A 140 -0.79 6.27 -0.59
C LEU A 140 -0.11 6.98 -1.76
N GLY A 141 -0.03 6.33 -2.90
CA GLY A 141 0.58 6.90 -4.10
C GLY A 141 -0.36 7.86 -4.86
N PRO A 142 0.15 8.56 -5.86
CA PRO A 142 -0.66 9.39 -6.75
C PRO A 142 -1.55 8.51 -7.62
N THR A 143 -2.74 9.02 -7.97
CA THR A 143 -3.61 8.35 -8.92
C THR A 143 -3.15 8.60 -10.37
N ASN A 144 -3.50 7.69 -11.28
CA ASN A 144 -3.27 7.81 -12.73
C ASN A 144 -4.15 8.89 -13.40
N ARG A 145 -5.04 9.54 -12.65
CA ARG A 145 -5.84 10.71 -13.07
C ARG A 145 -5.55 11.88 -12.14
N THR A 146 -5.46 13.07 -12.72
CA THR A 146 -5.16 14.29 -11.95
C THR A 146 -6.16 15.40 -12.23
N ALA A 147 -6.50 16.14 -11.18
CA ALA A 147 -7.32 17.36 -11.31
C ALA A 147 -6.49 18.63 -11.62
N SER A 148 -5.15 18.53 -11.65
CA SER A 148 -4.26 19.67 -11.89
C SER A 148 -4.01 19.94 -13.37
N LEU A 149 -3.99 18.92 -14.22
CA LEU A 149 -3.71 19.04 -15.66
C LEU A 149 -4.88 18.51 -16.49
N SER A 150 -5.08 19.11 -17.68
CA SER A 150 -5.99 18.56 -18.67
C SER A 150 -5.33 17.37 -19.38
N PRO A 151 -6.05 16.23 -19.54
CA PRO A 151 -5.59 15.13 -20.41
C PRO A 151 -5.75 15.46 -21.91
N ASP A 152 -6.43 16.55 -22.27
CA ASP A 152 -6.66 17.01 -23.64
C ASP A 152 -6.00 18.38 -23.83
N VAL A 153 -4.95 18.44 -24.65
CA VAL A 153 -4.20 19.69 -24.94
C VAL A 153 -5.04 20.76 -25.61
N ASN A 154 -6.11 20.38 -26.33
CA ASN A 154 -7.02 21.32 -26.99
C ASN A 154 -8.12 21.87 -26.04
N ARG A 155 -8.21 21.30 -24.83
CA ARG A 155 -9.20 21.68 -23.81
C ARG A 155 -8.50 21.88 -22.46
N PRO A 156 -7.75 22.96 -22.27
CA PRO A 156 -6.91 23.18 -21.08
C PRO A 156 -7.73 23.30 -19.78
N ASP A 157 -9.01 23.62 -19.88
CA ASP A 157 -9.98 23.68 -18.78
C ASP A 157 -10.58 22.32 -18.40
N TYR A 158 -10.47 21.30 -19.26
CA TYR A 158 -11.07 20.00 -19.03
C TYR A 158 -10.31 19.21 -17.95
N ARG A 159 -11.06 18.55 -17.08
CA ARG A 159 -10.55 17.59 -16.08
C ARG A 159 -11.37 16.30 -16.17
N ASN A 160 -10.67 15.17 -16.25
CA ASN A 160 -11.31 13.86 -16.30
C ASN A 160 -11.61 13.29 -14.90
N ILE A 161 -11.31 14.05 -13.86
CA ILE A 161 -11.62 13.71 -12.47
C ILE A 161 -11.86 14.97 -11.66
N THR A 162 -12.72 14.89 -10.66
CA THR A 162 -13.02 15.97 -9.72
C THR A 162 -12.26 15.76 -8.39
N PHE A 163 -12.09 16.85 -7.63
CA PHE A 163 -11.54 16.78 -6.28
C PHE A 163 -12.36 15.86 -5.36
N ALA A 164 -13.70 15.88 -5.47
CA ALA A 164 -14.56 15.02 -4.67
C ALA A 164 -14.31 13.54 -4.95
N GLN A 165 -14.17 13.16 -6.23
CA GLN A 165 -13.84 11.77 -6.60
C GLN A 165 -12.47 11.35 -6.08
N LEU A 166 -11.45 12.22 -6.17
CA LEU A 166 -10.12 11.94 -5.59
C LEU A 166 -10.21 11.75 -4.08
N ARG A 167 -10.86 12.69 -3.38
CA ARG A 167 -11.06 12.62 -1.93
C ARG A 167 -11.73 11.31 -1.51
N ASP A 168 -12.81 10.93 -2.18
CA ASP A 168 -13.60 9.76 -1.82
C ASP A 168 -12.80 8.46 -2.08
N SER A 169 -12.03 8.40 -3.18
CA SER A 169 -11.14 7.29 -3.50
C SER A 169 -10.03 7.10 -2.46
N TYR A 170 -9.38 8.21 -2.04
CA TYR A 170 -8.38 8.14 -0.98
C TYR A 170 -9.00 7.82 0.40
N ALA A 171 -10.19 8.35 0.69
CA ALA A 171 -10.89 8.05 1.94
C ALA A 171 -11.20 6.56 2.09
N GLU A 172 -11.59 5.89 1.00
CA GLU A 172 -11.82 4.44 0.96
C GLU A 172 -10.52 3.66 1.22
N ALA A 173 -9.42 4.04 0.56
CA ALA A 173 -8.11 3.42 0.78
C ALA A 173 -7.63 3.58 2.23
N VAL A 174 -7.71 4.80 2.78
CA VAL A 174 -7.37 5.08 4.18
C VAL A 174 -8.24 4.27 5.13
N ALA A 175 -9.55 4.15 4.88
CA ALA A 175 -10.44 3.34 5.71
C ALA A 175 -9.99 1.88 5.78
N GLY A 176 -9.50 1.30 4.67
CA GLY A 176 -8.92 -0.04 4.67
C GLY A 176 -7.61 -0.12 5.47
N LEU A 177 -6.72 0.87 5.32
CA LEU A 177 -5.42 0.89 6.02
C LEU A 177 -5.54 0.97 7.55
N ILE A 178 -6.60 1.59 8.09
CA ILE A 178 -6.79 1.80 9.53
C ILE A 178 -7.68 0.75 10.21
N GLU A 179 -8.27 -0.21 9.47
CA GLU A 179 -9.04 -1.35 10.01
C GLU A 179 -8.17 -2.37 10.73
#